data_c3d764ede8c0c19d32dba5c3bc1edb08
#
_entry.id   c3d764ede8c0c19d32dba5c3bc1edb08
#
_cell.length_a   1.000
_cell.length_b   1.000
_cell.length_c   1.000
_cell.angle_alpha   90.00
_cell.angle_beta   90.00
_cell.angle_gamma   90.00
#
_symmetry.space_group_name_H-M   'P 1'
#
loop_
_entity.id
_entity.type
_entity.pdbx_description
1 polymer ?
#
loop_
_entity_poly.entity_id
_entity_poly.type
_entity_poly.pdbx_seq_one_letter_code
_entity_poly.pdbx_strand_id
1 'polypeptide(L)'
;MFRFVRYGLLLAIVCFQFTGCSKSPSGLGPKPITLMNVSYDPTREFYQEFNQSFAIYWKDKAGQEVLIDQSHGGSGKQARAVIDGLEADIVTLALAYDIDAIADKSKLLPMGWQSQLPHNSAPYSSTIVFLVRKGNPKGIKDWEDLLKSDVAIITPNPKTSGGARWNYLAAWGYALKRELGDFAKLKKPCDEVTAAQARASEFVTELYKRVPVLDSGARGSTNTFIQRGIGDVLLAWENEAFLAIKDAGADQVEIVVPSLSIRAEPPVAVVSKVAEKHGTIQVAQAYLEHLYSPQGQQLAAKHFFRPAIAESISAEQRASFAQVDLFTIAEVFGDWRKTQAEHFDDGGMFDKIYQPGK
;
A
#
# COMPACT_ATOMS: atom_id res chain seq x y z
N MET A 1 26.83 -65.34 -85.04
CA MET A 1 25.98 -66.10 -84.16
C MET A 1 26.59 -66.08 -82.77
N PHE A 2 26.32 -65.13 -82.01
CA PHE A 2 26.97 -64.91 -80.72
C PHE A 2 25.98 -65.12 -79.59
N ARG A 3 26.34 -65.98 -78.63
CA ARG A 3 25.61 -66.24 -77.40
C ARG A 3 26.12 -65.29 -76.37
N PHE A 4 25.27 -64.42 -75.79
CA PHE A 4 25.60 -63.65 -74.62
C PHE A 4 25.13 -64.35 -73.36
N VAL A 5 26.07 -64.62 -72.43
CA VAL A 5 25.87 -65.11 -71.09
C VAL A 5 25.61 -63.94 -70.19
N ARG A 6 24.45 -63.96 -69.49
CA ARG A 6 24.14 -62.94 -68.44
C ARG A 6 24.60 -63.45 -67.10
N TYR A 7 25.52 -62.78 -66.50
CA TYR A 7 25.83 -62.94 -65.08
C TYR A 7 24.88 -62.02 -64.25
N GLY A 8 24.14 -62.60 -63.36
CA GLY A 8 23.30 -61.92 -62.38
C GLY A 8 24.13 -61.59 -61.15
N LEU A 9 24.29 -60.33 -60.85
CA LEU A 9 24.90 -59.81 -59.61
C LEU A 9 23.81 -59.61 -58.55
N LEU A 10 23.78 -60.44 -57.51
CA LEU A 10 22.94 -60.28 -56.34
C LEU A 10 23.55 -59.21 -55.47
N LEU A 11 22.91 -58.05 -55.40
CA LEU A 11 23.24 -56.95 -54.46
C LEU A 11 22.48 -57.19 -53.17
N ALA A 12 23.16 -57.60 -52.09
CA ALA A 12 22.55 -57.70 -50.76
C ALA A 12 22.49 -56.29 -50.14
N ILE A 13 21.26 -55.73 -50.04
CA ILE A 13 21.03 -54.46 -49.32
C ILE A 13 20.95 -54.79 -47.83
N VAL A 14 22.00 -54.43 -47.08
CA VAL A 14 22.02 -54.43 -45.63
C VAL A 14 21.34 -53.15 -45.14
N CYS A 15 20.06 -53.26 -44.72
CA CYS A 15 19.35 -52.18 -44.01
C CYS A 15 19.92 -52.00 -42.60
N PHE A 16 20.83 -51.03 -42.44
CA PHE A 16 21.20 -50.52 -41.11
C PHE A 16 20.01 -49.71 -40.58
N GLN A 17 19.25 -50.27 -39.65
CA GLN A 17 18.26 -49.54 -38.87
C GLN A 17 19.04 -48.65 -37.84
N PHE A 18 19.24 -47.39 -38.15
CA PHE A 18 19.58 -46.38 -37.15
C PHE A 18 18.36 -46.13 -36.27
N THR A 19 18.30 -46.79 -35.11
CA THR A 19 17.48 -46.34 -33.99
C THR A 19 18.07 -45.07 -33.44
N GLY A 20 17.77 -43.95 -34.09
CA GLY A 20 18.00 -42.60 -33.55
C GLY A 20 17.08 -42.39 -32.38
N CYS A 21 17.58 -42.55 -31.14
CA CYS A 21 16.97 -41.91 -29.98
C CYS A 21 16.97 -40.40 -30.23
N SER A 22 15.86 -39.86 -30.77
CA SER A 22 15.61 -38.44 -30.72
C SER A 22 15.37 -38.10 -29.24
N LYS A 23 16.41 -37.69 -28.52
CA LYS A 23 16.25 -36.90 -27.31
C LYS A 23 15.53 -35.61 -27.76
N SER A 24 14.22 -35.58 -27.52
CA SER A 24 13.49 -34.30 -27.51
C SER A 24 14.28 -33.33 -26.65
N PRO A 25 14.52 -32.10 -27.07
CA PRO A 25 15.08 -31.09 -26.21
C PRO A 25 14.01 -30.71 -25.18
N SER A 26 13.91 -31.51 -24.11
CA SER A 26 13.19 -31.16 -22.88
C SER A 26 14.03 -30.16 -22.11
N GLY A 27 14.02 -28.92 -22.55
CA GLY A 27 14.87 -27.87 -21.99
C GLY A 27 14.28 -26.45 -22.08
N LEU A 28 12.97 -26.35 -22.30
CA LEU A 28 12.27 -25.08 -22.06
C LEU A 28 11.71 -25.17 -20.64
N GLY A 29 12.36 -24.50 -19.71
CA GLY A 29 11.77 -24.26 -18.37
C GLY A 29 10.37 -23.65 -18.48
N PRO A 30 9.64 -23.50 -17.37
CA PRO A 30 8.34 -22.85 -17.38
C PRO A 30 8.37 -21.52 -18.10
N LYS A 31 7.34 -21.21 -18.90
CA LYS A 31 7.29 -19.90 -19.58
C LYS A 31 7.34 -18.75 -18.58
N PRO A 32 8.03 -17.66 -18.90
CA PRO A 32 7.95 -16.43 -18.09
C PRO A 32 6.51 -16.01 -17.87
N ILE A 33 6.21 -15.47 -16.70
CA ILE A 33 4.89 -15.01 -16.31
C ILE A 33 4.96 -13.53 -15.89
N THR A 34 3.90 -12.79 -16.12
CA THR A 34 3.81 -11.39 -15.69
C THR A 34 2.70 -11.23 -14.66
N LEU A 35 2.99 -10.53 -13.56
CA LEU A 35 2.03 -10.08 -12.56
C LEU A 35 1.80 -8.58 -12.68
N MET A 36 0.55 -8.13 -12.57
CA MET A 36 0.22 -6.72 -12.38
C MET A 36 -0.08 -6.45 -10.92
N ASN A 37 0.78 -5.64 -10.25
CA ASN A 37 0.54 -5.11 -8.90
C ASN A 37 -0.01 -3.68 -8.97
N VAL A 38 -1.24 -3.50 -8.52
CA VAL A 38 -1.87 -2.17 -8.38
C VAL A 38 -1.75 -1.70 -6.94
N SER A 39 -0.98 -0.62 -6.73
CA SER A 39 -0.54 -0.15 -5.42
C SER A 39 -0.82 1.34 -5.20
N TYR A 40 -0.50 1.85 -4.01
CA TYR A 40 -0.63 3.26 -3.66
C TYR A 40 0.75 3.96 -3.56
N ASP A 41 0.76 5.29 -3.67
CA ASP A 41 1.99 6.08 -3.88
C ASP A 41 3.15 5.80 -2.91
N PRO A 42 2.98 5.76 -1.58
CA PRO A 42 4.08 5.59 -0.62
C PRO A 42 4.85 4.27 -0.71
N THR A 43 4.36 3.29 -1.44
CA THR A 43 4.99 1.96 -1.56
C THR A 43 5.86 1.79 -2.80
N ARG A 44 5.98 2.81 -3.65
CA ARG A 44 6.65 2.73 -4.96
C ARG A 44 8.07 2.16 -4.85
N GLU A 45 8.90 2.76 -4.03
CA GLU A 45 10.30 2.39 -3.85
C GLU A 45 10.45 1.04 -3.17
N PHE A 46 9.56 0.74 -2.20
CA PHE A 46 9.51 -0.55 -1.53
C PHE A 46 9.21 -1.68 -2.53
N TYR A 47 8.14 -1.57 -3.31
CA TYR A 47 7.80 -2.63 -4.27
C TYR A 47 8.78 -2.73 -5.43
N GLN A 48 9.47 -1.66 -5.80
CA GLN A 48 10.53 -1.74 -6.79
C GLN A 48 11.65 -2.70 -6.35
N GLU A 49 12.08 -2.61 -5.09
CA GLU A 49 13.10 -3.50 -4.54
C GLU A 49 12.55 -4.89 -4.21
N PHE A 50 11.34 -4.94 -3.63
CA PHE A 50 10.68 -6.20 -3.29
C PHE A 50 10.44 -7.08 -4.52
N ASN A 51 10.04 -6.51 -5.65
CA ASN A 51 9.82 -7.24 -6.90
C ASN A 51 11.09 -7.91 -7.41
N GLN A 52 12.23 -7.23 -7.32
CA GLN A 52 13.52 -7.83 -7.69
C GLN A 52 13.86 -9.02 -6.77
N SER A 53 13.68 -8.85 -5.47
CA SER A 53 13.86 -9.91 -4.47
C SER A 53 12.95 -11.11 -4.70
N PHE A 54 11.66 -10.85 -4.96
CA PHE A 54 10.68 -11.90 -5.23
C PHE A 54 10.97 -12.64 -6.54
N ALA A 55 11.38 -11.94 -7.59
CA ALA A 55 11.71 -12.56 -8.88
C ALA A 55 12.85 -13.59 -8.73
N ILE A 56 13.88 -13.28 -7.95
CA ILE A 56 14.97 -14.21 -7.62
C ILE A 56 14.42 -15.40 -6.84
N TYR A 57 13.67 -15.13 -5.76
CA TYR A 57 13.06 -16.18 -4.93
C TYR A 57 12.19 -17.14 -5.76
N TRP A 58 11.32 -16.58 -6.64
CA TRP A 58 10.42 -17.40 -7.45
C TRP A 58 11.16 -18.24 -8.48
N LYS A 59 12.20 -17.67 -9.11
CA LYS A 59 13.06 -18.40 -10.05
C LYS A 59 13.76 -19.57 -9.38
N ASP A 60 14.30 -19.36 -8.16
CA ASP A 60 14.95 -20.41 -7.40
C ASP A 60 13.98 -21.49 -6.94
N LYS A 61 12.76 -21.11 -6.51
CA LYS A 61 11.73 -22.01 -5.99
C LYS A 61 11.02 -22.79 -7.09
N ALA A 62 10.65 -22.13 -8.19
CA ALA A 62 9.77 -22.69 -9.23
C ALA A 62 10.47 -22.90 -10.59
N GLY A 63 11.71 -22.46 -10.74
CA GLY A 63 12.42 -22.48 -12.03
C GLY A 63 11.80 -21.55 -13.09
N GLN A 64 10.86 -20.67 -12.70
CA GLN A 64 10.08 -19.81 -13.57
C GLN A 64 10.48 -18.34 -13.40
N GLU A 65 10.67 -17.66 -14.52
CA GLU A 65 10.86 -16.21 -14.51
C GLU A 65 9.54 -15.48 -14.30
N VAL A 66 9.54 -14.45 -13.45
CA VAL A 66 8.39 -13.57 -13.22
C VAL A 66 8.79 -12.12 -13.42
N LEU A 67 7.97 -11.40 -14.18
CA LEU A 67 8.02 -9.94 -14.30
C LEU A 67 6.85 -9.37 -13.48
N ILE A 68 7.09 -8.28 -12.76
CA ILE A 68 6.05 -7.63 -11.98
C ILE A 68 5.89 -6.20 -12.47
N ASP A 69 4.79 -5.95 -13.19
CA ASP A 69 4.36 -4.63 -13.59
C ASP A 69 3.69 -3.92 -12.42
N GLN A 70 3.83 -2.60 -12.34
CA GLN A 70 3.32 -1.80 -11.24
C GLN A 70 2.49 -0.61 -11.72
N SER A 71 1.36 -0.38 -11.04
CA SER A 71 0.61 0.86 -11.15
C SER A 71 0.55 1.51 -9.77
N HIS A 72 0.95 2.80 -9.66
CA HIS A 72 0.94 3.56 -8.43
C HIS A 72 0.13 4.85 -8.55
N GLY A 73 -0.59 5.21 -7.48
CA GLY A 73 -1.39 6.42 -7.41
C GLY A 73 -2.11 6.55 -6.08
N GLY A 74 -3.06 7.47 -6.00
CA GLY A 74 -3.95 7.52 -4.83
C GLY A 74 -4.75 6.22 -4.70
N SER A 75 -4.80 5.62 -3.51
CA SER A 75 -5.37 4.28 -3.28
C SER A 75 -6.81 4.13 -3.78
N GLY A 76 -7.69 5.08 -3.45
CA GLY A 76 -9.08 5.06 -3.95
C GLY A 76 -9.18 5.22 -5.48
N LYS A 77 -8.25 5.96 -6.10
CA LYS A 77 -8.15 6.07 -7.57
C LYS A 77 -7.71 4.73 -8.18
N GLN A 78 -6.76 4.05 -7.55
CA GLN A 78 -6.27 2.74 -7.98
C GLN A 78 -7.37 1.66 -7.84
N ALA A 79 -8.10 1.63 -6.72
CA ALA A 79 -9.25 0.74 -6.55
C ALA A 79 -10.30 0.95 -7.65
N ARG A 80 -10.61 2.21 -7.98
CA ARG A 80 -11.54 2.54 -9.06
C ARG A 80 -11.04 2.04 -10.41
N ALA A 81 -9.75 2.21 -10.73
CA ALA A 81 -9.18 1.72 -11.98
C ALA A 81 -9.36 0.19 -12.13
N VAL A 82 -9.19 -0.58 -11.05
CA VAL A 82 -9.44 -2.03 -11.05
C VAL A 82 -10.93 -2.34 -11.26
N ILE A 83 -11.83 -1.61 -10.59
CA ILE A 83 -13.28 -1.74 -10.77
C ILE A 83 -13.68 -1.46 -12.23
N ASP A 84 -13.06 -0.46 -12.84
CA ASP A 84 -13.32 0.01 -14.21
C ASP A 84 -12.61 -0.85 -15.28
N GLY A 85 -11.88 -1.92 -14.89
CA GLY A 85 -11.36 -2.92 -15.80
C GLY A 85 -9.83 -2.99 -15.93
N LEU A 86 -9.04 -2.30 -15.09
CA LEU A 86 -7.61 -2.55 -15.00
C LEU A 86 -7.37 -3.96 -14.44
N GLU A 87 -6.83 -4.85 -15.26
CA GLU A 87 -6.60 -6.26 -14.91
C GLU A 87 -5.40 -6.40 -13.97
N ALA A 88 -5.63 -6.22 -12.67
CA ALA A 88 -4.66 -6.44 -11.62
C ALA A 88 -4.68 -7.89 -11.15
N ASP A 89 -3.53 -8.56 -11.05
CA ASP A 89 -3.40 -9.87 -10.41
C ASP A 89 -3.42 -9.75 -8.89
N ILE A 90 -2.82 -8.68 -8.38
CA ILE A 90 -2.73 -8.35 -6.96
C ILE A 90 -3.00 -6.86 -6.74
N VAL A 91 -3.57 -6.57 -5.58
CA VAL A 91 -3.74 -5.20 -5.09
C VAL A 91 -3.05 -5.05 -3.74
N THR A 92 -2.33 -3.94 -3.57
CA THR A 92 -1.61 -3.59 -2.35
C THR A 92 -1.96 -2.15 -2.01
N LEU A 93 -3.13 -1.94 -1.39
CA LEU A 93 -3.76 -0.63 -1.25
C LEU A 93 -3.61 -0.05 0.17
N ALA A 94 -3.90 1.24 0.34
CA ALA A 94 -3.66 1.94 1.59
C ALA A 94 -4.61 1.55 2.72
N LEU A 95 -5.80 1.03 2.41
CA LEU A 95 -6.83 0.73 3.40
C LEU A 95 -7.82 -0.34 2.92
N ALA A 96 -8.39 -1.07 3.88
CA ALA A 96 -9.23 -2.23 3.58
C ALA A 96 -10.48 -1.88 2.76
N TYR A 97 -11.10 -0.72 2.99
CA TYR A 97 -12.26 -0.31 2.21
C TYR A 97 -12.00 -0.25 0.70
N ASP A 98 -10.80 0.15 0.27
CA ASP A 98 -10.51 0.24 -1.16
C ASP A 98 -10.51 -1.16 -1.82
N ILE A 99 -10.05 -2.20 -1.10
CA ILE A 99 -10.15 -3.60 -1.54
C ILE A 99 -11.60 -4.12 -1.40
N ASP A 100 -12.29 -3.78 -0.32
CA ASP A 100 -13.72 -4.08 -0.14
C ASP A 100 -14.55 -3.53 -1.31
N ALA A 101 -14.27 -2.31 -1.76
CA ALA A 101 -14.97 -1.71 -2.89
C ALA A 101 -14.76 -2.50 -4.20
N ILE A 102 -13.56 -3.04 -4.43
CA ILE A 102 -13.28 -3.94 -5.55
C ILE A 102 -14.10 -5.22 -5.40
N ALA A 103 -14.07 -5.85 -4.21
CA ALA A 103 -14.84 -7.08 -3.95
C ALA A 103 -16.34 -6.88 -4.14
N ASP A 104 -16.89 -5.76 -3.61
CA ASP A 104 -18.31 -5.46 -3.66
C ASP A 104 -18.81 -5.13 -5.06
N LYS A 105 -18.09 -4.26 -5.78
CA LYS A 105 -18.58 -3.70 -7.05
C LYS A 105 -18.25 -4.56 -8.25
N SER A 106 -17.06 -5.16 -8.29
CA SER A 106 -16.60 -5.95 -9.45
C SER A 106 -16.70 -7.46 -9.25
N LYS A 107 -16.80 -7.94 -7.99
CA LYS A 107 -16.78 -9.38 -7.65
C LYS A 107 -15.52 -10.11 -8.13
N LEU A 108 -14.41 -9.39 -8.29
CA LEU A 108 -13.14 -9.95 -8.77
C LEU A 108 -12.38 -10.75 -7.71
N LEU A 109 -12.68 -10.52 -6.43
CA LEU A 109 -12.12 -11.27 -5.30
C LEU A 109 -13.21 -11.55 -4.25
N PRO A 110 -13.02 -12.55 -3.36
CA PRO A 110 -14.04 -12.92 -2.37
C PRO A 110 -14.16 -11.87 -1.27
N MET A 111 -15.35 -11.75 -0.67
CA MET A 111 -15.60 -10.83 0.46
C MET A 111 -14.73 -11.14 1.70
N GLY A 112 -14.34 -12.40 1.91
CA GLY A 112 -13.46 -12.83 3.00
C GLY A 112 -11.95 -12.67 2.70
N TRP A 113 -11.56 -11.85 1.75
CA TRP A 113 -10.18 -11.67 1.31
C TRP A 113 -9.22 -11.31 2.46
N GLN A 114 -9.70 -10.53 3.42
CA GLN A 114 -8.88 -10.01 4.53
C GLN A 114 -8.39 -11.11 5.49
N SER A 115 -9.09 -12.24 5.56
CA SER A 115 -8.70 -13.38 6.41
C SER A 115 -7.75 -14.38 5.73
N GLN A 116 -7.36 -14.15 4.48
CA GLN A 116 -6.53 -15.08 3.71
C GLN A 116 -5.04 -15.04 4.08
N LEU A 117 -4.58 -13.93 4.65
CA LEU A 117 -3.21 -13.75 5.08
C LEU A 117 -3.15 -13.28 6.55
N PRO A 118 -2.00 -13.45 7.24
CA PRO A 118 -1.84 -13.02 8.63
C PRO A 118 -2.11 -11.52 8.82
N HIS A 119 -2.39 -11.11 10.06
CA HIS A 119 -2.58 -9.71 10.44
C HIS A 119 -3.66 -8.98 9.60
N ASN A 120 -4.78 -9.67 9.32
CA ASN A 120 -5.84 -9.14 8.45
C ASN A 120 -5.32 -8.73 7.07
N SER A 121 -4.40 -9.52 6.52
CA SER A 121 -3.73 -9.26 5.23
C SER A 121 -2.90 -7.97 5.18
N ALA A 122 -2.43 -7.48 6.32
CA ALA A 122 -1.55 -6.31 6.43
C ALA A 122 -0.11 -6.75 6.78
N PRO A 123 0.81 -6.84 5.81
CA PRO A 123 2.17 -7.34 6.04
C PRO A 123 3.09 -6.34 6.74
N TYR A 124 2.70 -5.10 6.83
CA TYR A 124 3.40 -4.01 7.50
C TYR A 124 2.40 -2.92 7.90
N SER A 125 2.86 -1.97 8.71
CA SER A 125 2.10 -0.79 9.10
C SER A 125 2.94 0.48 8.98
N SER A 126 2.28 1.61 9.13
CA SER A 126 2.90 2.93 9.25
C SER A 126 2.07 3.76 10.23
N THR A 127 2.41 5.04 10.37
CA THR A 127 1.62 5.99 11.16
C THR A 127 1.71 7.37 10.53
N ILE A 128 0.93 8.32 11.06
CA ILE A 128 0.95 9.69 10.59
C ILE A 128 1.88 10.50 11.48
N VAL A 129 2.77 11.24 10.84
CA VAL A 129 3.71 12.18 11.44
C VAL A 129 3.61 13.52 10.74
N PHE A 130 4.24 14.54 11.30
CA PHE A 130 4.35 15.88 10.70
C PHE A 130 5.75 16.05 10.10
N LEU A 131 5.81 16.40 8.82
CA LEU A 131 7.05 16.84 8.21
C LEU A 131 7.01 18.37 8.19
N VAL A 132 7.97 19.02 8.87
CA VAL A 132 8.05 20.46 9.02
C VAL A 132 9.31 20.99 8.37
N ARG A 133 9.36 22.31 8.13
CA ARG A 133 10.56 22.97 7.66
C ARG A 133 11.69 22.85 8.68
N LYS A 134 12.93 22.80 8.23
CA LYS A 134 14.10 22.66 9.10
C LYS A 134 14.14 23.74 10.19
N GLY A 135 14.43 23.31 11.42
CA GLY A 135 14.42 24.17 12.60
C GLY A 135 13.03 24.51 13.12
N ASN A 136 11.98 23.90 12.54
CA ASN A 136 10.60 24.02 12.97
C ASN A 136 10.16 25.48 13.30
N PRO A 137 10.20 26.40 12.32
CA PRO A 137 10.00 27.82 12.56
C PRO A 137 8.61 28.16 13.12
N LYS A 138 7.62 27.30 12.95
CA LYS A 138 6.26 27.44 13.49
C LYS A 138 6.11 26.83 14.90
N GLY A 139 7.14 26.15 15.40
CA GLY A 139 7.12 25.53 16.73
C GLY A 139 6.01 24.47 16.85
N ILE A 140 5.84 23.66 15.80
CA ILE A 140 4.86 22.56 15.77
C ILE A 140 5.39 21.41 16.63
N LYS A 141 4.61 20.99 17.63
CA LYS A 141 4.94 19.88 18.52
C LYS A 141 3.87 18.80 18.52
N ASP A 142 2.61 19.21 18.37
CA ASP A 142 1.47 18.30 18.40
C ASP A 142 0.33 18.86 17.52
N TRP A 143 -0.76 18.10 17.40
CA TRP A 143 -1.95 18.38 16.59
C TRP A 143 -2.56 19.77 16.85
N GLU A 144 -2.57 20.25 18.09
CA GLU A 144 -3.12 21.59 18.42
C GLU A 144 -2.31 22.72 17.81
N ASP A 145 -1.01 22.55 17.66
CA ASP A 145 -0.17 23.55 17.04
C ASP A 145 -0.50 23.78 15.56
N LEU A 146 -1.15 22.81 14.93
CA LEU A 146 -1.62 22.92 13.54
C LEU A 146 -2.77 23.93 13.39
N LEU A 147 -3.42 24.28 14.50
CA LEU A 147 -4.54 25.24 14.49
C LEU A 147 -4.08 26.69 14.66
N LYS A 148 -2.77 26.97 14.79
CA LYS A 148 -2.25 28.33 14.79
C LYS A 148 -2.63 29.06 13.51
N SER A 149 -2.98 30.34 13.60
CA SER A 149 -3.52 31.12 12.48
C SER A 149 -2.56 31.31 11.31
N ASP A 150 -1.25 31.20 11.58
CA ASP A 150 -0.16 31.39 10.61
C ASP A 150 0.45 30.08 10.12
N VAL A 151 -0.21 28.93 10.34
CA VAL A 151 0.23 27.62 9.89
C VAL A 151 -0.55 27.20 8.65
N ALA A 152 0.14 26.90 7.56
CA ALA A 152 -0.41 26.33 6.34
C ALA A 152 -0.10 24.81 6.28
N ILE A 153 -1.14 24.01 6.18
CA ILE A 153 -1.08 22.53 6.22
C ILE A 153 -1.16 21.95 4.82
N ILE A 154 -0.31 21.01 4.49
CA ILE A 154 -0.41 20.20 3.27
C ILE A 154 -0.86 18.80 3.64
N THR A 155 -1.89 18.32 2.95
CA THR A 155 -2.41 16.96 3.01
C THR A 155 -3.12 16.63 1.70
N PRO A 156 -3.12 15.36 1.26
CA PRO A 156 -3.86 15.01 0.04
C PRO A 156 -5.38 14.97 0.27
N ASN A 157 -6.13 14.77 -0.82
CA ASN A 157 -7.58 14.76 -0.82
C ASN A 157 -8.13 13.39 -0.35
N PRO A 158 -8.92 13.30 0.72
CA PRO A 158 -9.54 12.06 1.18
C PRO A 158 -10.47 11.37 0.17
N LYS A 159 -11.00 12.09 -0.81
CA LYS A 159 -11.85 11.50 -1.85
C LYS A 159 -11.04 10.63 -2.86
N THR A 160 -9.73 10.82 -2.95
CA THR A 160 -8.87 10.12 -3.93
C THR A 160 -7.70 9.37 -3.30
N SER A 161 -7.24 9.82 -2.14
CA SER A 161 -6.06 9.31 -1.45
C SER A 161 -6.43 8.56 -0.18
N GLY A 162 -6.04 7.29 -0.10
CA GLY A 162 -6.13 6.51 1.14
C GLY A 162 -5.25 7.10 2.24
N GLY A 163 -4.07 7.61 1.89
CA GLY A 163 -3.20 8.31 2.84
C GLY A 163 -3.87 9.50 3.51
N ALA A 164 -4.64 10.26 2.74
CA ALA A 164 -5.41 11.39 3.27
C ALA A 164 -6.50 10.97 4.26
N ARG A 165 -7.14 9.81 4.03
CA ARG A 165 -8.13 9.27 4.98
C ARG A 165 -7.48 8.93 6.31
N TRP A 166 -6.28 8.35 6.29
CA TRP A 166 -5.52 8.10 7.50
C TRP A 166 -5.10 9.40 8.22
N ASN A 167 -4.66 10.44 7.48
CA ASN A 167 -4.35 11.75 8.06
C ASN A 167 -5.57 12.37 8.77
N TYR A 168 -6.72 12.36 8.09
CA TYR A 168 -7.99 12.85 8.63
C TYR A 168 -8.40 12.09 9.91
N LEU A 169 -8.34 10.74 9.86
CA LEU A 169 -8.74 9.91 10.99
C LEU A 169 -7.76 10.02 12.18
N ALA A 170 -6.48 10.25 11.91
CA ALA A 170 -5.50 10.52 12.97
C ALA A 170 -5.84 11.80 13.73
N ALA A 171 -6.16 12.88 13.00
CA ALA A 171 -6.59 14.15 13.60
C ALA A 171 -7.92 14.00 14.38
N TRP A 172 -8.89 13.28 13.82
CA TRP A 172 -10.17 13.01 14.46
C TRP A 172 -10.01 12.21 15.76
N GLY A 173 -9.21 11.13 15.72
CA GLY A 173 -8.96 10.30 16.89
C GLY A 173 -8.21 11.06 17.98
N TYR A 174 -7.23 11.91 17.61
CA TYR A 174 -6.59 12.81 18.57
C TYR A 174 -7.61 13.72 19.29
N ALA A 175 -8.47 14.37 18.53
CA ALA A 175 -9.49 15.23 19.12
C ALA A 175 -10.45 14.46 20.04
N LEU A 176 -10.89 13.26 19.66
CA LEU A 176 -11.69 12.39 20.52
C LEU A 176 -10.96 11.99 21.81
N LYS A 177 -9.67 11.63 21.71
CA LYS A 177 -8.86 11.26 22.89
C LYS A 177 -8.74 12.40 23.88
N ARG A 178 -8.50 13.61 23.36
CA ARG A 178 -8.42 14.83 24.16
C ARG A 178 -9.73 15.09 24.96
N GLU A 179 -10.89 14.92 24.30
CA GLU A 179 -12.20 15.19 24.92
C GLU A 179 -12.62 14.08 25.90
N LEU A 180 -12.39 12.82 25.52
CA LEU A 180 -12.89 11.67 26.29
C LEU A 180 -11.88 11.11 27.31
N GLY A 181 -10.59 11.33 27.10
CA GLY A 181 -9.52 10.72 27.89
C GLY A 181 -9.31 9.23 27.60
N ASP A 182 -10.39 8.46 27.32
CA ASP A 182 -10.34 7.04 27.03
C ASP A 182 -11.32 6.66 25.90
N PHE A 183 -10.83 5.95 24.88
CA PHE A 183 -11.62 5.44 23.75
C PHE A 183 -12.65 4.37 24.17
N ALA A 184 -12.47 3.72 25.31
CA ALA A 184 -13.45 2.76 25.83
C ALA A 184 -14.86 3.40 26.01
N LYS A 185 -14.94 4.70 26.25
CA LYS A 185 -16.21 5.45 26.33
C LYS A 185 -17.00 5.43 25.02
N LEU A 186 -16.35 5.35 23.86
CA LEU A 186 -17.00 5.27 22.55
C LEU A 186 -17.92 4.05 22.39
N LYS A 187 -17.72 3.00 23.19
CA LYS A 187 -18.56 1.79 23.16
C LYS A 187 -19.97 2.00 23.73
N LYS A 188 -20.21 3.12 24.43
CA LYS A 188 -21.50 3.44 25.06
C LYS A 188 -21.94 4.81 24.62
N PRO A 189 -22.88 4.92 23.63
CA PRO A 189 -23.44 6.20 23.22
C PRO A 189 -24.03 6.96 24.41
N CYS A 190 -23.61 8.22 24.60
CA CYS A 190 -24.12 9.13 25.59
C CYS A 190 -23.84 10.58 25.17
N ASP A 191 -24.38 11.56 25.90
CA ASP A 191 -24.22 12.99 25.59
C ASP A 191 -22.74 13.41 25.57
N GLU A 192 -21.90 12.84 26.45
CA GLU A 192 -20.44 13.12 26.45
C GLU A 192 -19.79 12.68 25.13
N VAL A 193 -20.13 11.49 24.63
CA VAL A 193 -19.62 10.98 23.35
C VAL A 193 -20.13 11.83 22.18
N THR A 194 -21.40 12.20 22.20
CA THR A 194 -21.99 13.07 21.16
C THR A 194 -21.30 14.44 21.13
N ALA A 195 -21.05 15.05 22.29
CA ALA A 195 -20.33 16.30 22.40
C ALA A 195 -18.86 16.17 21.93
N ALA A 196 -18.18 15.06 22.28
CA ALA A 196 -16.81 14.78 21.83
C ALA A 196 -16.73 14.63 20.30
N GLN A 197 -17.69 13.96 19.67
CA GLN A 197 -17.77 13.85 18.21
C GLN A 197 -17.96 15.23 17.54
N ALA A 198 -18.82 16.08 18.10
CA ALA A 198 -19.01 17.44 17.60
C ALA A 198 -17.72 18.25 17.66
N ARG A 199 -16.99 18.20 18.80
CA ARG A 199 -15.70 18.88 18.95
C ARG A 199 -14.60 18.32 18.05
N ALA A 200 -14.58 17.00 17.81
CA ALA A 200 -13.68 16.40 16.85
C ALA A 200 -13.96 16.91 15.42
N SER A 201 -15.23 17.03 15.05
CA SER A 201 -15.64 17.65 13.79
C SER A 201 -15.18 19.10 13.66
N GLU A 202 -15.35 19.90 14.72
CA GLU A 202 -14.88 21.28 14.77
C GLU A 202 -13.35 21.35 14.62
N PHE A 203 -12.60 20.52 15.36
CA PHE A 203 -11.16 20.44 15.28
C PHE A 203 -10.66 20.16 13.86
N VAL A 204 -11.21 19.13 13.22
CA VAL A 204 -10.82 18.75 11.85
C VAL A 204 -11.26 19.83 10.84
N THR A 205 -12.40 20.48 11.06
CA THR A 205 -12.83 21.64 10.25
C THR A 205 -11.80 22.77 10.31
N GLU A 206 -11.35 23.13 11.51
CA GLU A 206 -10.34 24.18 11.69
C GLU A 206 -9.00 23.80 11.06
N LEU A 207 -8.63 22.52 11.10
CA LEU A 207 -7.43 22.01 10.42
C LEU A 207 -7.57 22.19 8.89
N TYR A 208 -8.69 21.76 8.30
CA TYR A 208 -8.88 21.83 6.84
C TYR A 208 -9.04 23.26 6.30
N LYS A 209 -9.46 24.22 7.12
CA LYS A 209 -9.42 25.64 6.76
C LYS A 209 -8.01 26.17 6.47
N ARG A 210 -6.98 25.49 7.01
CA ARG A 210 -5.55 25.82 6.84
C ARG A 210 -4.89 25.03 5.71
N VAL A 211 -5.66 24.26 4.94
CA VAL A 211 -5.16 23.46 3.83
C VAL A 211 -5.37 24.21 2.52
N PRO A 212 -4.33 24.84 1.96
CA PRO A 212 -4.46 25.62 0.72
C PRO A 212 -4.56 24.76 -0.54
N VAL A 213 -4.08 23.51 -0.49
CA VAL A 213 -4.03 22.60 -1.64
C VAL A 213 -4.36 21.18 -1.20
N LEU A 214 -5.24 20.52 -1.93
CA LEU A 214 -5.55 19.09 -1.80
C LEU A 214 -5.06 18.35 -3.05
N ASP A 215 -3.87 17.76 -2.96
CA ASP A 215 -3.32 16.92 -4.03
C ASP A 215 -4.07 15.59 -4.15
N SER A 216 -4.02 14.94 -5.31
CA SER A 216 -4.73 13.69 -5.57
C SER A 216 -4.18 12.46 -4.84
N GLY A 217 -2.95 12.53 -4.30
CA GLY A 217 -2.26 11.45 -3.60
C GLY A 217 -1.11 11.94 -2.73
N ALA A 218 -0.59 11.07 -1.87
CA ALA A 218 0.46 11.40 -0.90
C ALA A 218 1.72 11.97 -1.56
N ARG A 219 2.22 11.34 -2.62
CA ARG A 219 3.41 11.81 -3.35
C ARG A 219 3.20 13.21 -3.96
N GLY A 220 1.98 13.55 -4.41
CA GLY A 220 1.62 14.89 -4.87
C GLY A 220 1.82 15.92 -3.74
N SER A 221 1.32 15.63 -2.55
CA SER A 221 1.45 16.49 -1.38
C SER A 221 2.90 16.64 -0.92
N THR A 222 3.68 15.56 -0.95
CA THR A 222 5.13 15.62 -0.68
C THR A 222 5.83 16.55 -1.68
N ASN A 223 5.53 16.44 -2.97
CA ASN A 223 6.10 17.33 -4.00
C ASN A 223 5.65 18.79 -3.82
N THR A 224 4.38 19.02 -3.49
CA THR A 224 3.85 20.37 -3.19
C THR A 224 4.60 20.98 -1.99
N PHE A 225 4.83 20.20 -0.94
CA PHE A 225 5.57 20.64 0.22
C PHE A 225 7.07 20.81 -0.09
N ILE A 226 7.76 19.78 -0.55
CA ILE A 226 9.23 19.79 -0.71
C ILE A 226 9.66 20.63 -1.91
N GLN A 227 9.14 20.32 -3.12
CA GLN A 227 9.66 20.90 -4.37
C GLN A 227 9.10 22.29 -4.66
N ARG A 228 7.81 22.52 -4.33
CA ARG A 228 7.17 23.83 -4.57
C ARG A 228 7.31 24.78 -3.39
N GLY A 229 7.76 24.30 -2.24
CA GLY A 229 7.94 25.12 -1.04
C GLY A 229 6.63 25.62 -0.42
N ILE A 230 5.47 25.00 -0.73
CA ILE A 230 4.16 25.43 -0.24
C ILE A 230 3.86 24.76 1.10
N GLY A 231 3.32 25.51 2.05
CA GLY A 231 2.93 25.04 3.39
C GLY A 231 4.08 25.04 4.41
N ASP A 232 3.69 25.01 5.68
CA ASP A 232 4.60 24.99 6.84
C ASP A 232 4.75 23.58 7.40
N VAL A 233 3.71 22.73 7.25
CA VAL A 233 3.67 21.35 7.72
C VAL A 233 2.96 20.46 6.71
N LEU A 234 3.52 19.26 6.48
CA LEU A 234 2.88 18.19 5.71
C LEU A 234 2.46 17.08 6.68
N LEU A 235 1.17 16.72 6.65
CA LEU A 235 0.70 15.49 7.28
C LEU A 235 1.11 14.31 6.38
N ALA A 236 2.05 13.52 6.84
CA ALA A 236 2.65 12.46 6.04
C ALA A 236 2.60 11.10 6.74
N TRP A 237 2.61 10.04 5.96
CA TRP A 237 2.97 8.73 6.46
C TRP A 237 4.43 8.74 6.90
N GLU A 238 4.73 8.02 7.99
CA GLU A 238 6.08 7.95 8.57
C GLU A 238 7.13 7.54 7.53
N ASN A 239 6.85 6.50 6.75
CA ASN A 239 7.74 6.04 5.68
C ASN A 239 7.94 7.10 4.57
N GLU A 240 6.90 7.83 4.19
CA GLU A 240 7.00 8.91 3.19
C GLU A 240 7.80 10.09 3.73
N ALA A 241 7.65 10.40 5.02
CA ALA A 241 8.43 11.47 5.67
C ALA A 241 9.93 11.14 5.73
N PHE A 242 10.29 9.89 6.06
CA PHE A 242 11.68 9.44 6.02
C PHE A 242 12.25 9.44 4.60
N LEU A 243 11.47 9.02 3.63
CA LEU A 243 11.87 9.07 2.22
C LEU A 243 12.09 10.52 1.77
N ALA A 244 11.18 11.43 2.13
CA ALA A 244 11.31 12.85 1.81
C ALA A 244 12.59 13.46 2.39
N ILE A 245 12.97 13.13 3.64
CA ILE A 245 14.24 13.56 4.23
C ILE A 245 15.44 12.98 3.46
N LYS A 246 15.37 11.71 3.09
CA LYS A 246 16.45 11.05 2.31
C LYS A 246 16.64 11.71 0.95
N ASP A 247 15.56 12.10 0.27
CA ASP A 247 15.60 12.67 -1.08
C ASP A 247 15.88 14.18 -1.09
N ALA A 248 15.31 14.95 -0.16
CA ALA A 248 15.47 16.40 -0.08
C ALA A 248 16.75 16.83 0.65
N GLY A 249 17.28 15.98 1.52
CA GLY A 249 18.37 16.30 2.46
C GLY A 249 17.88 16.68 3.85
N ALA A 250 18.61 16.24 4.87
CA ALA A 250 18.26 16.42 6.28
C ALA A 250 18.36 17.91 6.77
N ASP A 251 18.83 18.81 5.92
CA ASP A 251 18.91 20.24 6.14
C ASP A 251 17.69 21.02 5.63
N GLN A 252 16.75 20.37 4.93
CA GLN A 252 15.55 21.01 4.38
C GLN A 252 14.31 20.86 5.27
N VAL A 253 14.16 19.71 5.88
CA VAL A 253 12.95 19.32 6.64
C VAL A 253 13.30 18.43 7.83
N GLU A 254 12.37 18.33 8.77
CA GLU A 254 12.49 17.42 9.92
C GLU A 254 11.14 16.84 10.30
N ILE A 255 11.16 15.66 10.94
CA ILE A 255 9.95 14.98 11.41
C ILE A 255 9.62 15.43 12.84
N VAL A 256 8.37 15.78 13.05
CA VAL A 256 7.76 15.93 14.37
C VAL A 256 6.77 14.79 14.57
N VAL A 257 6.96 14.03 15.65
CA VAL A 257 6.10 12.93 16.02
C VAL A 257 5.03 13.44 16.99
N PRO A 258 3.73 13.34 16.66
CA PRO A 258 2.67 13.78 17.55
C PRO A 258 2.54 12.88 18.79
N SER A 259 1.89 13.37 19.85
CA SER A 259 1.63 12.61 21.07
C SER A 259 0.78 11.36 20.85
N LEU A 260 -0.15 11.41 19.90
CA LEU A 260 -1.04 10.33 19.52
C LEU A 260 -1.21 10.28 18.00
N SER A 261 -1.21 9.10 17.44
CA SER A 261 -1.48 8.89 16.01
C SER A 261 -2.27 7.60 15.77
N ILE A 262 -2.53 7.29 14.49
CA ILE A 262 -3.26 6.09 14.09
C ILE A 262 -2.31 5.04 13.54
N ARG A 263 -2.54 3.77 13.87
CA ARG A 263 -1.87 2.65 13.19
C ARG A 263 -2.50 2.48 11.81
N ALA A 264 -1.76 2.85 10.78
CA ALA A 264 -2.15 2.62 9.41
C ALA A 264 -1.70 1.22 8.98
N GLU A 265 -2.66 0.36 8.64
CA GLU A 265 -2.46 -1.05 8.29
C GLU A 265 -2.87 -1.27 6.83
N PRO A 266 -1.96 -1.01 5.85
CA PRO A 266 -2.26 -1.18 4.44
C PRO A 266 -2.34 -2.66 4.06
N PRO A 267 -3.51 -3.13 3.59
CA PRO A 267 -3.71 -4.52 3.28
C PRO A 267 -3.35 -4.88 1.84
N VAL A 268 -3.20 -6.19 1.62
CA VAL A 268 -2.90 -6.77 0.32
C VAL A 268 -3.87 -7.89 -0.02
N ALA A 269 -4.18 -8.10 -1.29
CA ALA A 269 -5.05 -9.20 -1.73
C ALA A 269 -4.73 -9.66 -3.15
N VAL A 270 -4.96 -10.95 -3.42
CA VAL A 270 -5.01 -11.49 -4.77
C VAL A 270 -6.37 -11.17 -5.39
N VAL A 271 -6.37 -10.61 -6.59
CA VAL A 271 -7.58 -10.40 -7.39
C VAL A 271 -7.89 -11.71 -8.13
N SER A 272 -8.49 -12.66 -7.41
CA SER A 272 -8.50 -14.08 -7.77
C SER A 272 -9.04 -14.35 -9.16
N LYS A 273 -10.12 -13.69 -9.60
CA LYS A 273 -10.67 -13.93 -10.96
C LYS A 273 -9.75 -13.45 -12.08
N VAL A 274 -9.00 -12.39 -11.85
CA VAL A 274 -8.01 -11.90 -12.82
C VAL A 274 -6.80 -12.83 -12.83
N ALA A 275 -6.28 -13.18 -11.65
CA ALA A 275 -5.16 -14.10 -11.53
C ALA A 275 -5.47 -15.50 -12.07
N GLU A 276 -6.71 -16.00 -11.91
CA GLU A 276 -7.17 -17.24 -12.54
C GLU A 276 -7.21 -17.13 -14.06
N LYS A 277 -7.76 -16.03 -14.60
CA LYS A 277 -7.80 -15.75 -16.05
C LYS A 277 -6.39 -15.71 -16.66
N HIS A 278 -5.43 -15.11 -15.96
CA HIS A 278 -4.04 -14.99 -16.41
C HIS A 278 -3.20 -16.25 -16.15
N GLY A 279 -3.71 -17.21 -15.34
CA GLY A 279 -2.94 -18.38 -14.89
C GLY A 279 -1.85 -18.02 -13.86
N THR A 280 -2.00 -16.91 -13.15
CA THR A 280 -1.01 -16.33 -12.22
C THR A 280 -1.33 -16.60 -10.76
N ILE A 281 -2.41 -17.32 -10.42
CA ILE A 281 -2.91 -17.48 -9.05
C ILE A 281 -1.85 -17.98 -8.07
N GLN A 282 -1.03 -18.95 -8.44
CA GLN A 282 -0.01 -19.52 -7.56
C GLN A 282 1.12 -18.53 -7.28
N VAL A 283 1.59 -17.84 -8.32
CA VAL A 283 2.68 -16.85 -8.16
C VAL A 283 2.17 -15.59 -7.45
N ALA A 284 0.91 -15.19 -7.65
CA ALA A 284 0.27 -14.08 -6.96
C ALA A 284 0.14 -14.36 -5.45
N GLN A 285 -0.28 -15.57 -5.06
CA GLN A 285 -0.31 -15.99 -3.66
C GLN A 285 1.09 -16.02 -3.06
N ALA A 286 2.05 -16.66 -3.73
CA ALA A 286 3.43 -16.71 -3.25
C ALA A 286 4.07 -15.32 -3.11
N TYR A 287 3.71 -14.37 -3.99
CA TYR A 287 4.16 -12.98 -3.91
C TYR A 287 3.67 -12.32 -2.62
N LEU A 288 2.39 -12.44 -2.30
CA LEU A 288 1.84 -11.85 -1.07
C LEU A 288 2.33 -12.56 0.20
N GLU A 289 2.46 -13.89 0.17
CA GLU A 289 3.05 -14.65 1.27
C GLU A 289 4.51 -14.25 1.53
N HIS A 290 5.28 -13.96 0.47
CA HIS A 290 6.69 -13.55 0.59
C HIS A 290 6.85 -12.19 1.30
N LEU A 291 5.83 -11.33 1.34
CA LEU A 291 5.83 -10.12 2.15
C LEU A 291 5.99 -10.40 3.64
N TYR A 292 5.51 -11.56 4.12
CA TYR A 292 5.62 -12.00 5.51
C TYR A 292 6.90 -12.81 5.80
N SER A 293 7.71 -13.10 4.79
CA SER A 293 9.02 -13.75 4.98
C SER A 293 9.99 -12.82 5.73
N PRO A 294 11.01 -13.37 6.41
CA PRO A 294 12.06 -12.55 7.02
C PRO A 294 12.65 -11.51 6.05
N GLN A 295 12.85 -11.90 4.79
CA GLN A 295 13.36 -10.99 3.76
C GLN A 295 12.37 -9.88 3.40
N GLY A 296 11.09 -10.21 3.24
CA GLY A 296 10.04 -9.23 2.98
C GLY A 296 9.89 -8.22 4.11
N GLN A 297 9.95 -8.71 5.37
CA GLN A 297 9.86 -7.86 6.56
C GLN A 297 11.09 -6.95 6.73
N GLN A 298 12.29 -7.44 6.43
CA GLN A 298 13.51 -6.64 6.42
C GLN A 298 13.47 -5.54 5.35
N LEU A 299 12.96 -5.86 4.15
CA LEU A 299 12.74 -4.87 3.10
C LEU A 299 11.71 -3.82 3.51
N ALA A 300 10.61 -4.23 4.17
CA ALA A 300 9.63 -3.28 4.69
C ALA A 300 10.29 -2.29 5.67
N ALA A 301 11.09 -2.80 6.63
CA ALA A 301 11.82 -1.94 7.57
C ALA A 301 12.85 -1.03 6.88
N LYS A 302 13.57 -1.54 5.87
CA LYS A 302 14.52 -0.75 5.08
C LYS A 302 13.86 0.45 4.38
N HIS A 303 12.60 0.28 3.99
CA HIS A 303 11.76 1.32 3.39
C HIS A 303 10.87 2.03 4.41
N PHE A 304 11.24 1.99 5.68
CA PHE A 304 10.61 2.70 6.78
C PHE A 304 9.14 2.32 7.07
N PHE A 305 8.69 1.15 6.62
CA PHE A 305 7.46 0.54 7.09
C PHE A 305 7.72 -0.25 8.36
N ARG A 306 6.79 -0.23 9.29
CA ARG A 306 6.83 -1.00 10.53
C ARG A 306 6.42 -2.45 10.22
N PRO A 307 7.33 -3.44 10.32
CA PRO A 307 7.01 -4.83 9.99
C PRO A 307 5.89 -5.40 10.86
N ALA A 308 5.04 -6.25 10.29
CA ALA A 308 4.01 -6.96 11.06
C ALA A 308 4.63 -8.02 12.00
N ILE A 309 5.80 -8.57 11.63
CA ILE A 309 6.55 -9.57 12.38
C ILE A 309 7.81 -8.91 12.94
N ALA A 310 7.70 -8.31 14.11
CA ALA A 310 8.77 -7.51 14.72
C ALA A 310 10.07 -8.29 14.96
N GLU A 311 10.00 -9.60 15.15
CA GLU A 311 11.15 -10.49 15.36
C GLU A 311 12.00 -10.68 14.11
N SER A 312 11.45 -10.35 12.94
CA SER A 312 12.15 -10.45 11.65
C SER A 312 13.21 -9.36 11.42
N ILE A 313 13.24 -8.34 12.28
CA ILE A 313 14.18 -7.22 12.18
C ILE A 313 15.02 -7.07 13.46
N SER A 314 16.19 -6.42 13.34
CA SER A 314 17.08 -6.20 14.49
C SER A 314 16.48 -5.23 15.50
N ALA A 315 17.00 -5.26 16.75
CA ALA A 315 16.60 -4.29 17.78
C ALA A 315 16.93 -2.84 17.37
N GLU A 316 18.01 -2.64 16.65
CA GLU A 316 18.42 -1.33 16.11
C GLU A 316 17.41 -0.81 15.08
N GLN A 317 17.00 -1.67 14.14
CA GLN A 317 15.96 -1.32 13.17
C GLN A 317 14.62 -0.99 13.86
N ARG A 318 14.23 -1.74 14.90
CA ARG A 318 13.03 -1.41 15.69
C ARG A 318 13.14 -0.07 16.40
N ALA A 319 14.32 0.26 16.92
CA ALA A 319 14.57 1.51 17.62
C ALA A 319 14.59 2.74 16.70
N SER A 320 14.73 2.56 15.38
CA SER A 320 14.65 3.66 14.42
C SER A 320 13.23 4.21 14.21
N PHE A 321 12.21 3.44 14.57
CA PHE A 321 10.81 3.90 14.52
C PHE A 321 10.47 4.71 15.77
N ALA A 322 9.83 5.85 15.56
CA ALA A 322 9.44 6.72 16.66
C ALA A 322 8.48 6.01 17.63
N GLN A 323 8.69 6.23 18.92
CA GLN A 323 7.73 5.84 19.94
C GLN A 323 6.59 6.84 19.93
N VAL A 324 5.38 6.38 19.62
CA VAL A 324 4.16 7.19 19.56
C VAL A 324 2.99 6.32 20.02
N ASP A 325 2.08 6.92 20.78
CA ASP A 325 0.84 6.26 21.14
C ASP A 325 -0.03 6.06 19.89
N LEU A 326 -0.47 4.83 19.65
CA LEU A 326 -1.21 4.47 18.45
C LEU A 326 -2.58 3.89 18.82
N PHE A 327 -3.61 4.38 18.18
CA PHE A 327 -4.92 3.74 18.16
C PHE A 327 -5.18 3.08 16.80
N THR A 328 -6.17 2.18 16.76
CA THR A 328 -6.59 1.46 15.55
C THR A 328 -7.97 1.93 15.06
N ILE A 329 -8.30 1.61 13.81
CA ILE A 329 -9.68 1.80 13.29
C ILE A 329 -10.70 1.10 14.18
N ALA A 330 -10.43 -0.14 14.60
CA ALA A 330 -11.34 -0.93 15.40
C ALA A 330 -11.63 -0.29 16.79
N GLU A 331 -10.66 0.35 17.39
CA GLU A 331 -10.82 1.00 18.71
C GLU A 331 -11.68 2.26 18.65
N VAL A 332 -11.56 3.05 17.59
CA VAL A 332 -12.17 4.39 17.52
C VAL A 332 -13.37 4.45 16.58
N PHE A 333 -13.31 3.79 15.45
CA PHE A 333 -14.30 3.92 14.37
C PHE A 333 -15.10 2.63 14.11
N GLY A 334 -14.66 1.49 14.68
CA GLY A 334 -15.27 0.19 14.51
C GLY A 334 -14.71 -0.59 13.32
N ASP A 335 -15.04 -0.21 12.11
CA ASP A 335 -14.52 -0.83 10.89
C ASP A 335 -14.43 0.17 9.73
N TRP A 336 -13.78 -0.24 8.64
CA TRP A 336 -13.58 0.63 7.49
C TRP A 336 -14.87 0.93 6.72
N ARG A 337 -15.85 0.01 6.67
CA ARG A 337 -17.11 0.24 5.95
C ARG A 337 -17.93 1.31 6.63
N LYS A 338 -18.04 1.23 7.96
CA LYS A 338 -18.69 2.26 8.78
C LYS A 338 -17.95 3.59 8.66
N THR A 339 -16.63 3.57 8.83
CA THR A 339 -15.79 4.77 8.71
C THR A 339 -15.95 5.47 7.37
N GLN A 340 -15.99 4.70 6.28
CA GLN A 340 -16.19 5.24 4.94
C GLN A 340 -17.54 5.90 4.78
N ALA A 341 -18.61 5.21 5.20
CA ALA A 341 -19.97 5.71 5.09
C ALA A 341 -20.19 7.00 5.90
N GLU A 342 -19.64 7.07 7.11
CA GLU A 342 -19.81 8.23 8.00
C GLU A 342 -18.94 9.42 7.57
N HIS A 343 -17.71 9.18 7.11
CA HIS A 343 -16.73 10.25 6.91
C HIS A 343 -16.46 10.59 5.45
N PHE A 344 -16.46 9.64 4.52
CA PHE A 344 -15.85 9.84 3.19
C PHE A 344 -16.79 9.58 2.00
N ASP A 345 -17.93 8.92 2.19
CA ASP A 345 -18.95 8.80 1.13
C ASP A 345 -19.55 10.17 0.78
N ASP A 346 -20.23 10.26 -0.34
CA ASP A 346 -20.87 11.49 -0.79
C ASP A 346 -21.89 11.98 0.25
N GLY A 347 -21.73 13.23 0.67
CA GLY A 347 -22.51 13.82 1.78
C GLY A 347 -22.02 13.41 3.18
N GLY A 348 -20.94 12.65 3.29
CA GLY A 348 -20.30 12.30 4.55
C GLY A 348 -19.68 13.50 5.27
N MET A 349 -19.03 13.24 6.40
CA MET A 349 -18.51 14.30 7.26
C MET A 349 -17.46 15.16 6.54
N PHE A 350 -16.60 14.56 5.70
CA PHE A 350 -15.59 15.32 4.97
C PHE A 350 -16.20 16.36 4.04
N ASP A 351 -17.30 16.03 3.33
CA ASP A 351 -18.00 16.98 2.45
C ASP A 351 -18.66 18.14 3.21
N LYS A 352 -19.00 17.95 4.48
CA LYS A 352 -19.52 19.00 5.36
C LYS A 352 -18.42 19.91 5.88
N ILE A 353 -17.25 19.35 6.16
CA ILE A 353 -16.06 20.05 6.68
C ILE A 353 -15.38 20.89 5.59
N TYR A 354 -15.13 20.28 4.44
CA TYR A 354 -14.41 20.90 3.34
C TYR A 354 -15.35 21.35 2.24
N GLN A 355 -15.66 22.65 2.22
CA GLN A 355 -16.49 23.31 1.20
C GLN A 355 -15.67 24.38 0.49
N PRO A 356 -14.96 24.02 -0.61
CA PRO A 356 -14.14 25.00 -1.33
C PRO A 356 -15.04 26.13 -1.86
N GLY A 357 -14.71 27.38 -1.50
CA GLY A 357 -15.40 28.57 -1.98
C GLY A 357 -16.56 29.08 -1.12
N LYS A 358 -16.73 28.57 0.10
CA LYS A 358 -17.62 29.17 1.11
C LYS A 358 -16.83 29.84 2.21
#